data_40c3fafdb7f0a062b6dfb64d76ee5dc1
#
_entry.id   40c3fafdb7f0a062b6dfb64d76ee5dc1
#
_cell.length_a   1.000
_cell.length_b   1.000
_cell.length_c   1.000
_cell.angle_alpha   90.00
_cell.angle_beta   90.00
_cell.angle_gamma   90.00
#
_symmetry.space_group_name_H-M   'P 1'
#
loop_
_entity.id
_entity.type
_entity.pdbx_description
1 polymer ?
#
loop_
_entity_poly.entity_id
_entity_poly.type
_entity_poly.pdbx_seq_one_letter_code
_entity_poly.pdbx_strand_id
1 'polypeptide(L)'
;MLKITKNIFLISLFLIFANCDQTKQGKNNSNSIIVVKVFSSLTCPHCADFHGKIYKNLEKEYINIGKVKFEHHSFPLDLAALNAEKILQCKAEPKTNMIFLTEIYKKQNKWAAGSDIKVINESIKKIGKEFNLKEDQMNTCLADKDLEEKILNERIEAQKNYKVKSTPTIYLNKKKYEGKRDYKSFKKAIDKLL
;
A
#
# COMPACT_ATOMS: atom_id res chain seq x y z
N MET A 1 35.10 -2.02 -84.91
CA MET A 1 35.76 -3.09 -84.13
C MET A 1 36.34 -2.43 -82.86
N LEU A 2 35.67 -2.57 -81.78
CA LEU A 2 36.01 -1.88 -80.57
C LEU A 2 36.48 -2.91 -79.52
N LYS A 3 37.73 -2.81 -79.09
CA LYS A 3 38.33 -3.70 -78.07
C LYS A 3 37.88 -3.27 -76.67
N ILE A 4 37.22 -4.16 -75.96
CA ILE A 4 36.86 -3.95 -74.55
C ILE A 4 37.97 -4.49 -73.69
N THR A 5 38.65 -3.60 -72.94
CA THR A 5 39.62 -3.96 -71.94
C THR A 5 38.91 -4.21 -70.60
N LYS A 6 39.13 -5.38 -70.04
CA LYS A 6 38.66 -5.80 -68.70
C LYS A 6 39.53 -5.13 -67.64
N ASN A 7 38.93 -4.27 -66.82
CA ASN A 7 39.53 -3.88 -65.55
C ASN A 7 38.89 -4.69 -64.46
N ILE A 8 39.70 -5.58 -63.84
CA ILE A 8 39.33 -6.34 -62.66
C ILE A 8 39.67 -5.42 -61.45
N PHE A 9 38.65 -4.92 -60.78
CA PHE A 9 38.80 -4.18 -59.52
C PHE A 9 38.66 -5.17 -58.38
N LEU A 10 39.79 -5.45 -57.71
CA LEU A 10 39.87 -6.28 -56.52
C LEU A 10 39.30 -5.50 -55.33
N ILE A 11 38.06 -5.81 -54.91
CA ILE A 11 37.49 -5.24 -53.67
C ILE A 11 37.96 -6.10 -52.51
N SER A 12 38.93 -5.55 -51.76
CA SER A 12 39.37 -6.11 -50.47
C SER A 12 38.25 -5.91 -49.43
N LEU A 13 37.63 -7.01 -49.01
CA LEU A 13 36.59 -7.06 -48.00
C LEU A 13 37.28 -6.96 -46.60
N PHE A 14 37.33 -5.77 -46.02
CA PHE A 14 37.73 -5.56 -44.64
C PHE A 14 36.58 -5.99 -43.72
N LEU A 15 36.71 -7.15 -43.11
CA LEU A 15 35.83 -7.59 -42.00
C LEU A 15 36.21 -6.81 -40.73
N ILE A 16 35.44 -5.78 -40.45
CA ILE A 16 35.54 -5.06 -39.18
C ILE A 16 34.70 -5.91 -38.16
N PHE A 17 35.41 -6.63 -37.31
CA PHE A 17 34.81 -7.22 -36.11
C PHE A 17 34.45 -6.09 -35.14
N ALA A 18 33.20 -5.65 -35.16
CA ALA A 18 32.65 -4.82 -34.12
C ALA A 18 32.55 -5.65 -32.83
N ASN A 19 33.50 -5.50 -31.93
CA ASN A 19 33.37 -5.92 -30.56
C ASN A 19 32.20 -5.15 -29.96
N CYS A 20 31.08 -5.84 -29.78
CA CYS A 20 29.95 -5.35 -29.00
C CYS A 20 30.37 -5.45 -27.52
N ASP A 21 30.99 -4.37 -27.04
CA ASP A 21 31.23 -4.17 -25.62
C ASP A 21 29.86 -4.12 -24.91
N GLN A 22 29.54 -5.17 -24.17
CA GLN A 22 28.37 -5.18 -23.30
C GLN A 22 28.60 -4.20 -22.16
N THR A 23 28.36 -2.95 -22.43
CA THR A 23 28.21 -1.95 -21.38
C THR A 23 27.09 -2.43 -20.44
N LYS A 24 27.52 -2.83 -19.23
CA LYS A 24 26.66 -3.06 -18.08
C LYS A 24 25.63 -1.93 -18.03
N GLN A 25 24.37 -2.25 -18.29
CA GLN A 25 23.26 -1.33 -18.09
C GLN A 25 23.37 -0.78 -16.66
N GLY A 26 23.78 0.48 -16.60
CA GLY A 26 23.78 1.23 -15.35
C GLY A 26 22.38 1.13 -14.75
N LYS A 27 22.33 0.86 -13.44
CA LYS A 27 21.12 0.98 -12.63
C LYS A 27 20.43 2.29 -13.01
N ASN A 28 19.32 2.19 -13.71
CA ASN A 28 18.41 3.31 -13.87
C ASN A 28 17.98 3.74 -12.48
N ASN A 29 18.59 4.80 -11.98
CA ASN A 29 18.12 5.56 -10.84
C ASN A 29 16.84 6.32 -11.28
N SER A 30 15.81 5.57 -11.67
CA SER A 30 14.48 6.12 -11.71
C SER A 30 14.07 6.29 -10.24
N ASN A 31 13.75 7.52 -9.88
CA ASN A 31 13.16 7.92 -8.58
C ASN A 31 11.76 7.28 -8.42
N SER A 32 11.67 5.95 -8.56
CA SER A 32 10.41 5.23 -8.50
C SER A 32 9.96 5.12 -7.05
N ILE A 33 8.84 5.77 -6.76
CA ILE A 33 8.21 5.69 -5.44
C ILE A 33 7.76 4.24 -5.19
N ILE A 34 8.21 3.65 -4.09
CA ILE A 34 7.77 2.31 -3.67
C ILE A 34 6.37 2.41 -3.10
N VAL A 35 5.45 1.60 -3.59
CA VAL A 35 4.10 1.50 -3.04
C VAL A 35 4.05 0.39 -2.00
N VAL A 36 3.75 0.74 -0.75
CA VAL A 36 3.47 -0.19 0.34
C VAL A 36 1.97 -0.28 0.52
N LYS A 37 1.39 -1.37 0.03
CA LYS A 37 -0.04 -1.64 0.09
C LYS A 37 -0.34 -2.61 1.22
N VAL A 38 -1.21 -2.24 2.15
CA VAL A 38 -1.54 -3.05 3.33
C VAL A 38 -3.04 -3.31 3.40
N PHE A 39 -3.43 -4.56 3.23
CA PHE A 39 -4.79 -5.03 3.43
C PHE A 39 -4.97 -5.36 4.91
N SER A 40 -5.83 -4.63 5.60
CA SER A 40 -5.94 -4.70 7.05
C SER A 40 -7.36 -4.52 7.56
N SER A 41 -7.60 -5.05 8.76
CA SER A 41 -8.85 -4.88 9.51
C SER A 41 -8.60 -4.03 10.74
N LEU A 42 -9.49 -3.11 11.02
CA LEU A 42 -9.35 -2.20 12.16
C LEU A 42 -9.52 -2.90 13.51
N THR A 43 -10.11 -4.10 13.55
CA THR A 43 -10.20 -4.95 14.76
C THR A 43 -9.05 -5.95 14.89
N CYS A 44 -8.17 -6.09 13.88
CA CYS A 44 -7.09 -7.06 13.91
C CYS A 44 -5.91 -6.57 14.78
N PRO A 45 -5.52 -7.27 15.88
CA PRO A 45 -4.40 -6.85 16.73
C PRO A 45 -3.07 -6.81 15.99
N HIS A 46 -2.84 -7.75 15.06
CA HIS A 46 -1.61 -7.77 14.24
C HIS A 46 -1.53 -6.59 13.26
N CYS A 47 -2.68 -6.02 12.85
CA CYS A 47 -2.71 -4.80 12.05
C CYS A 47 -2.35 -3.58 12.91
N ALA A 48 -2.84 -3.51 14.14
CA ALA A 48 -2.44 -2.46 15.08
C ALA A 48 -0.95 -2.54 15.41
N ASP A 49 -0.41 -3.75 15.63
CA ASP A 49 1.02 -3.97 15.83
C ASP A 49 1.86 -3.52 14.65
N PHE A 50 1.46 -3.86 13.42
CA PHE A 50 2.13 -3.42 12.20
C PHE A 50 2.13 -1.89 12.12
N HIS A 51 0.99 -1.27 12.36
CA HIS A 51 0.85 0.18 12.28
C HIS A 51 1.70 0.87 13.35
N GLY A 52 1.66 0.42 14.58
CA GLY A 52 2.42 1.01 15.69
C GLY A 52 3.94 0.79 15.60
N LYS A 53 4.39 -0.37 15.11
CA LYS A 53 5.81 -0.77 15.14
C LYS A 53 6.53 -0.56 13.80
N ILE A 54 5.81 -0.72 12.67
CA ILE A 54 6.43 -0.66 11.33
C ILE A 54 6.04 0.63 10.62
N TYR A 55 4.75 0.93 10.50
CA TYR A 55 4.28 2.12 9.78
C TYR A 55 4.90 3.42 10.35
N LYS A 56 4.92 3.59 11.67
CA LYS A 56 5.48 4.78 12.32
C LYS A 56 6.94 5.06 11.90
N ASN A 57 7.75 4.02 11.82
CA ASN A 57 9.14 4.17 11.38
C ASN A 57 9.25 4.36 9.86
N LEU A 58 8.39 3.66 9.09
CA LEU A 58 8.29 3.82 7.65
C LEU A 58 7.89 5.26 7.26
N GLU A 59 6.94 5.84 8.00
CA GLU A 59 6.52 7.22 7.82
C GLU A 59 7.70 8.18 8.00
N LYS A 60 8.44 8.05 9.11
CA LYS A 60 9.58 8.90 9.42
C LYS A 60 10.72 8.76 8.41
N GLU A 61 11.08 7.53 8.03
CA GLU A 61 12.29 7.27 7.25
C GLU A 61 12.08 7.29 5.74
N TYR A 62 10.85 7.08 5.25
CA TYR A 62 10.61 6.91 3.81
C TYR A 62 9.41 7.68 3.26
N ILE A 63 8.27 7.74 4.00
CA ILE A 63 7.06 8.38 3.47
C ILE A 63 7.26 9.89 3.45
N ASN A 64 7.74 10.47 4.55
CA ASN A 64 7.94 11.93 4.69
C ASN A 64 8.97 12.49 3.70
N ILE A 65 9.89 11.66 3.20
CA ILE A 65 10.88 12.03 2.18
C ILE A 65 10.49 11.59 0.77
N GLY A 66 9.25 11.10 0.58
CA GLY A 66 8.70 10.78 -0.74
C GLY A 66 9.23 9.51 -1.40
N LYS A 67 9.97 8.66 -0.68
CA LYS A 67 10.48 7.38 -1.22
C LYS A 67 9.45 6.25 -1.20
N VAL A 68 8.48 6.33 -0.30
CA VAL A 68 7.41 5.35 -0.14
C VAL A 68 6.05 6.05 -0.16
N LYS A 69 5.11 5.48 -0.91
CA LYS A 69 3.68 5.74 -0.81
C LYS A 69 3.04 4.61 -0.02
N PHE A 70 2.38 4.93 1.09
CA PHE A 70 1.62 3.96 1.88
C PHE A 70 0.16 3.98 1.47
N GLU A 71 -0.43 2.80 1.32
CA GLU A 71 -1.85 2.62 0.99
C GLU A 71 -2.49 1.65 1.99
N HIS A 72 -3.45 2.17 2.77
CA HIS A 72 -4.35 1.35 3.58
C HIS A 72 -5.50 0.85 2.68
N HIS A 73 -5.72 -0.46 2.68
CA HIS A 73 -6.82 -1.10 1.99
C HIS A 73 -7.71 -1.83 2.98
N SER A 74 -8.97 -1.49 2.98
CA SER A 74 -9.96 -2.04 3.92
C SER A 74 -10.18 -3.54 3.68
N PHE A 75 -10.01 -4.32 4.73
CA PHE A 75 -10.32 -5.75 4.75
C PHE A 75 -11.01 -6.11 6.06
N PRO A 76 -12.24 -5.61 6.31
CA PRO A 76 -12.93 -5.83 7.56
C PRO A 76 -13.19 -7.31 7.80
N LEU A 77 -12.83 -7.79 9.00
CA LEU A 77 -13.02 -9.18 9.42
C LEU A 77 -14.37 -9.39 10.10
N ASP A 78 -14.96 -8.33 10.63
CA ASP A 78 -16.21 -8.32 11.39
C ASP A 78 -16.96 -7.00 11.20
N LEU A 79 -18.17 -6.93 11.78
CA LEU A 79 -19.04 -5.76 11.70
C LEU A 79 -18.43 -4.54 12.41
N ALA A 80 -17.69 -4.73 13.50
CA ALA A 80 -17.05 -3.64 14.21
C ALA A 80 -15.95 -2.98 13.34
N ALA A 81 -15.15 -3.81 12.65
CA ALA A 81 -14.17 -3.31 11.70
C ALA A 81 -14.82 -2.58 10.52
N LEU A 82 -15.92 -3.11 9.98
CA LEU A 82 -16.67 -2.47 8.89
C LEU A 82 -17.21 -1.11 9.32
N ASN A 83 -17.82 -1.02 10.50
CA ASN A 83 -18.35 0.25 11.02
C ASN A 83 -17.24 1.27 11.31
N ALA A 84 -16.10 0.81 11.83
CA ALA A 84 -14.94 1.68 12.05
C ALA A 84 -14.35 2.19 10.72
N GLU A 85 -14.31 1.39 9.66
CA GLU A 85 -13.92 1.82 8.31
C GLU A 85 -14.90 2.85 7.73
N LYS A 86 -16.21 2.66 7.95
CA LYS A 86 -17.22 3.65 7.53
C LYS A 86 -16.98 5.00 8.21
N ILE A 87 -16.67 5.01 9.52
CA ILE A 87 -16.35 6.24 10.25
C ILE A 87 -15.01 6.84 9.78
N LEU A 88 -13.99 6.03 9.54
CA LEU A 88 -12.71 6.49 9.00
C LEU A 88 -12.89 7.17 7.63
N GLN A 89 -13.68 6.57 6.74
CA GLN A 89 -13.93 7.09 5.39
C GLN A 89 -14.96 8.23 5.34
N CYS A 90 -15.65 8.49 6.44
CA CYS A 90 -16.55 9.64 6.61
C CYS A 90 -15.82 10.98 6.41
N LYS A 91 -14.52 11.01 6.65
CA LYS A 91 -13.66 12.18 6.44
C LYS A 91 -12.86 12.03 5.15
N ALA A 92 -13.14 12.90 4.18
CA ALA A 92 -12.63 12.75 2.82
C ALA A 92 -11.15 13.17 2.58
N GLU A 93 -10.43 13.70 3.59
CA GLU A 93 -9.07 14.21 3.41
C GLU A 93 -7.99 13.16 3.65
N PRO A 94 -7.20 12.73 2.65
CA PRO A 94 -6.26 11.62 2.75
C PRO A 94 -5.23 11.76 3.89
N LYS A 95 -4.67 12.95 4.10
CA LYS A 95 -3.68 13.20 5.15
C LYS A 95 -4.28 13.07 6.55
N THR A 96 -5.45 13.63 6.76
CA THR A 96 -6.19 13.54 8.02
C THR A 96 -6.62 12.10 8.29
N ASN A 97 -6.98 11.34 7.23
CA ASN A 97 -7.36 9.94 7.35
C ASN A 97 -6.22 9.05 7.85
N MET A 98 -4.96 9.31 7.48
CA MET A 98 -3.82 8.55 8.00
C MET A 98 -3.56 8.81 9.48
N ILE A 99 -3.72 10.06 9.94
CA ILE A 99 -3.60 10.41 11.36
C ILE A 99 -4.76 9.77 12.14
N PHE A 100 -5.97 9.82 11.59
CA PHE A 100 -7.16 9.19 12.19
C PHE A 100 -7.02 7.67 12.27
N LEU A 101 -6.55 7.02 11.21
CA LEU A 101 -6.24 5.59 11.18
C LEU A 101 -5.23 5.22 12.28
N THR A 102 -4.21 6.04 12.48
CA THR A 102 -3.21 5.85 13.53
C THR A 102 -3.85 5.87 14.92
N GLU A 103 -4.74 6.82 15.21
CA GLU A 103 -5.43 6.88 16.50
C GLU A 103 -6.45 5.74 16.68
N ILE A 104 -7.11 5.30 15.63
CA ILE A 104 -7.99 4.12 15.66
C ILE A 104 -7.19 2.89 16.09
N TYR A 105 -6.03 2.62 15.47
CA TYR A 105 -5.19 1.49 15.87
C TYR A 105 -4.60 1.64 17.27
N LYS A 106 -4.14 2.81 17.62
CA LYS A 106 -3.56 3.09 18.95
C LYS A 106 -4.55 2.86 20.08
N LYS A 107 -5.83 3.11 19.84
CA LYS A 107 -6.91 2.94 20.82
C LYS A 107 -7.72 1.66 20.61
N GLN A 108 -7.26 0.73 19.73
CA GLN A 108 -8.01 -0.46 19.31
C GLN A 108 -8.54 -1.28 20.49
N ASN A 109 -7.71 -1.54 21.49
CA ASN A 109 -8.07 -2.29 22.68
C ASN A 109 -9.14 -1.62 23.55
N LYS A 110 -9.41 -0.32 23.34
CA LYS A 110 -10.42 0.45 24.07
C LYS A 110 -11.75 0.48 23.32
N TRP A 111 -11.71 0.77 22.02
CA TRP A 111 -12.94 0.93 21.25
C TRP A 111 -13.48 -0.41 20.70
N ALA A 112 -12.61 -1.38 20.41
CA ALA A 112 -12.98 -2.69 19.87
C ALA A 112 -13.22 -3.74 20.98
N ALA A 113 -13.43 -3.32 22.21
CA ALA A 113 -13.65 -4.22 23.34
C ALA A 113 -15.13 -4.63 23.46
N GLY A 114 -15.36 -5.91 23.82
CA GLY A 114 -16.71 -6.43 24.00
C GLY A 114 -17.34 -6.95 22.70
N SER A 115 -18.64 -7.27 22.78
CA SER A 115 -19.41 -7.85 21.67
C SER A 115 -20.65 -7.03 21.29
N ASP A 116 -21.03 -6.05 22.09
CA ASP A 116 -22.17 -5.19 21.77
C ASP A 116 -21.76 -4.12 20.73
N ILE A 117 -22.26 -4.29 19.53
CA ILE A 117 -21.94 -3.40 18.40
C ILE A 117 -22.37 -1.95 18.64
N LYS A 118 -23.43 -1.71 19.44
CA LYS A 118 -23.86 -0.34 19.76
C LYS A 118 -22.82 0.33 20.65
N VAL A 119 -22.31 -0.37 21.66
CA VAL A 119 -21.26 0.13 22.56
C VAL A 119 -19.97 0.37 21.79
N ILE A 120 -19.61 -0.54 20.89
CA ILE A 120 -18.43 -0.42 20.03
C ILE A 120 -18.57 0.80 19.11
N ASN A 121 -19.73 1.00 18.48
CA ASN A 121 -19.98 2.17 17.62
C ASN A 121 -19.88 3.48 18.41
N GLU A 122 -20.43 3.55 19.62
CA GLU A 122 -20.26 4.75 20.46
C GLU A 122 -18.79 4.98 20.86
N SER A 123 -18.03 3.91 21.09
CA SER A 123 -16.62 4.01 21.42
C SER A 123 -15.76 4.51 20.27
N ILE A 124 -16.01 4.04 19.02
CA ILE A 124 -15.29 4.53 17.84
C ILE A 124 -15.71 5.96 17.48
N LYS A 125 -16.99 6.34 17.66
CA LYS A 125 -17.46 7.71 17.48
C LYS A 125 -16.76 8.72 18.40
N LYS A 126 -16.38 8.32 19.63
CA LYS A 126 -15.58 9.18 20.52
C LYS A 126 -14.25 9.57 19.89
N ILE A 127 -13.60 8.62 19.20
CA ILE A 127 -12.36 8.93 18.46
C ILE A 127 -12.67 9.84 17.26
N GLY A 128 -13.76 9.59 16.52
CA GLY A 128 -14.19 10.46 15.41
C GLY A 128 -14.38 11.92 15.84
N LYS A 129 -14.95 12.15 17.03
CA LYS A 129 -15.10 13.52 17.60
C LYS A 129 -13.76 14.24 17.81
N GLU A 130 -12.69 13.50 18.13
CA GLU A 130 -11.34 14.09 18.25
C GLU A 130 -10.81 14.59 16.89
N PHE A 131 -11.39 14.11 15.78
CA PHE A 131 -11.11 14.53 14.42
C PHE A 131 -12.18 15.47 13.84
N ASN A 132 -12.96 16.12 14.69
CA ASN A 132 -14.00 17.06 14.33
C ASN A 132 -15.14 16.46 13.47
N LEU A 133 -15.37 15.14 13.59
CA LEU A 133 -16.58 14.53 13.02
C LEU A 133 -17.77 14.79 13.95
N LYS A 134 -18.84 15.30 13.39
CA LYS A 134 -20.09 15.49 14.11
C LYS A 134 -20.82 14.14 14.28
N GLU A 135 -21.60 14.02 15.32
CA GLU A 135 -22.31 12.77 15.64
C GLU A 135 -23.33 12.38 14.56
N ASP A 136 -24.12 13.35 14.09
CA ASP A 136 -25.07 13.15 13.00
C ASP A 136 -24.38 12.72 11.70
N GLN A 137 -23.22 13.31 11.38
CA GLN A 137 -22.39 12.91 10.25
C GLN A 137 -21.96 11.45 10.37
N MET A 138 -21.43 11.06 11.53
CA MET A 138 -21.00 9.66 11.77
C MET A 138 -22.16 8.68 11.73
N ASN A 139 -23.35 9.07 12.24
CA ASN A 139 -24.55 8.25 12.14
C ASN A 139 -24.99 8.07 10.68
N THR A 140 -24.92 9.13 9.88
CA THR A 140 -25.19 9.06 8.43
C THR A 140 -24.23 8.10 7.75
N CYS A 141 -22.91 8.22 8.01
CA CYS A 141 -21.91 7.30 7.45
C CYS A 141 -22.13 5.85 7.88
N LEU A 142 -22.51 5.61 9.13
CA LEU A 142 -22.84 4.25 9.60
C LEU A 142 -24.06 3.66 8.90
N ALA A 143 -25.04 4.49 8.55
CA ALA A 143 -26.24 4.08 7.83
C ALA A 143 -26.04 3.98 6.31
N ASP A 144 -24.96 4.54 5.79
CA ASP A 144 -24.66 4.62 4.35
C ASP A 144 -24.40 3.22 3.76
N LYS A 145 -25.29 2.78 2.88
CA LYS A 145 -25.21 1.46 2.22
C LYS A 145 -24.25 1.44 1.05
N ASP A 146 -24.11 2.54 0.35
CA ASP A 146 -23.18 2.65 -0.78
C ASP A 146 -21.73 2.60 -0.28
N LEU A 147 -21.45 3.28 0.83
CA LEU A 147 -20.16 3.21 1.51
C LEU A 147 -19.86 1.79 2.05
N GLU A 148 -20.87 1.13 2.60
CA GLU A 148 -20.76 -0.26 3.06
C GLU A 148 -20.40 -1.19 1.90
N GLU A 149 -21.15 -1.10 0.80
CA GLU A 149 -20.92 -1.90 -0.40
C GLU A 149 -19.52 -1.64 -1.00
N LYS A 150 -19.11 -0.38 -1.08
CA LYS A 150 -17.76 0.00 -1.52
C LYS A 150 -16.68 -0.71 -0.69
N ILE A 151 -16.76 -0.66 0.65
CA ILE A 151 -15.77 -1.28 1.54
C ILE A 151 -15.78 -2.81 1.39
N LEU A 152 -16.95 -3.42 1.26
CA LEU A 152 -17.08 -4.87 1.05
C LEU A 152 -16.56 -5.29 -0.32
N ASN A 153 -16.77 -4.48 -1.36
CA ASN A 153 -16.20 -4.72 -2.68
C ASN A 153 -14.67 -4.63 -2.67
N GLU A 154 -14.08 -3.67 -1.95
CA GLU A 154 -12.61 -3.63 -1.75
C GLU A 154 -12.08 -4.94 -1.14
N ARG A 155 -12.79 -5.50 -0.16
CA ARG A 155 -12.43 -6.80 0.43
C ARG A 155 -12.52 -7.94 -0.58
N ILE A 156 -13.58 -7.98 -1.40
CA ILE A 156 -13.77 -9.00 -2.45
C ILE A 156 -12.65 -8.90 -3.49
N GLU A 157 -12.34 -7.69 -3.94
CA GLU A 157 -11.24 -7.43 -4.87
C GLU A 157 -9.88 -7.85 -4.29
N ALA A 158 -9.64 -7.58 -3.00
CA ALA A 158 -8.43 -8.02 -2.32
C ALA A 158 -8.30 -9.55 -2.31
N GLN A 159 -9.41 -10.28 -2.08
CA GLN A 159 -9.43 -11.74 -2.13
C GLN A 159 -9.17 -12.27 -3.55
N LYS A 160 -9.81 -11.67 -4.57
CA LYS A 160 -9.70 -12.12 -5.97
C LYS A 160 -8.33 -11.82 -6.55
N ASN A 161 -7.87 -10.56 -6.45
CA ASN A 161 -6.72 -10.06 -7.19
C ASN A 161 -5.40 -10.20 -6.43
N TYR A 162 -5.45 -10.08 -5.08
CA TYR A 162 -4.27 -10.15 -4.21
C TYR A 162 -4.20 -11.42 -3.37
N LYS A 163 -5.18 -12.34 -3.52
CA LYS A 163 -5.23 -13.59 -2.76
C LYS A 163 -5.11 -13.38 -1.25
N VAL A 164 -5.69 -12.28 -0.74
CA VAL A 164 -5.70 -11.97 0.69
C VAL A 164 -6.55 -13.00 1.44
N LYS A 165 -5.94 -13.70 2.40
CA LYS A 165 -6.60 -14.71 3.25
C LYS A 165 -6.56 -14.33 4.73
N SER A 166 -5.71 -13.41 5.11
CA SER A 166 -5.53 -12.96 6.50
C SER A 166 -5.01 -11.53 6.53
N THR A 167 -5.11 -10.87 7.70
CA THR A 167 -4.64 -9.51 7.91
C THR A 167 -3.53 -9.45 8.97
N PRO A 168 -2.55 -8.55 8.84
CA PRO A 168 -2.30 -7.76 7.65
C PRO A 168 -1.67 -8.60 6.52
N THR A 169 -2.10 -8.37 5.27
CA THR A 169 -1.39 -8.83 4.08
C THR A 169 -0.76 -7.63 3.41
N ILE A 170 0.54 -7.72 3.10
CA ILE A 170 1.37 -6.58 2.69
C ILE A 170 1.94 -6.85 1.31
N TYR A 171 1.93 -5.81 0.45
CA TYR A 171 2.59 -5.82 -0.85
C TYR A 171 3.58 -4.66 -0.92
N LEU A 172 4.76 -4.94 -1.45
CA LEU A 172 5.76 -3.97 -1.87
C LEU A 172 5.70 -3.89 -3.39
N ASN A 173 5.20 -2.80 -3.92
CA ASN A 173 4.82 -2.68 -5.31
C ASN A 173 3.84 -3.82 -5.70
N LYS A 174 4.24 -4.70 -6.62
CA LYS A 174 3.43 -5.83 -7.07
C LYS A 174 3.71 -7.14 -6.33
N LYS A 175 4.74 -7.18 -5.44
CA LYS A 175 5.18 -8.40 -4.78
C LYS A 175 4.67 -8.48 -3.36
N LYS A 176 4.05 -9.60 -3.01
CA LYS A 176 3.66 -9.89 -1.63
C LYS A 176 4.89 -9.98 -0.74
N TYR A 177 4.84 -9.31 0.41
CA TYR A 177 5.88 -9.38 1.43
C TYR A 177 5.65 -10.59 2.32
N GLU A 178 6.61 -11.49 2.34
CA GLU A 178 6.57 -12.72 3.15
C GLU A 178 7.68 -12.77 4.20
N GLY A 179 8.35 -11.64 4.42
CA GLY A 179 9.41 -11.51 5.43
C GLY A 179 8.86 -11.41 6.86
N LYS A 180 9.79 -11.34 7.82
CA LYS A 180 9.45 -11.16 9.24
C LYS A 180 8.71 -9.83 9.46
N ARG A 181 7.75 -9.84 10.39
CA ARG A 181 6.94 -8.66 10.73
C ARG A 181 7.63 -7.80 11.81
N ASP A 182 8.90 -7.50 11.59
CA ASP A 182 9.67 -6.53 12.37
C ASP A 182 10.20 -5.42 11.45
N TYR A 183 10.47 -4.24 12.02
CA TYR A 183 10.89 -3.09 11.22
C TYR A 183 12.23 -3.30 10.51
N LYS A 184 13.20 -3.96 11.15
CA LYS A 184 14.52 -4.21 10.58
C LYS A 184 14.43 -5.03 9.28
N SER A 185 13.64 -6.10 9.31
CA SER A 185 13.42 -6.97 8.15
C SER A 185 12.63 -6.23 7.05
N PHE A 186 11.62 -5.45 7.44
CA PHE A 186 10.82 -4.65 6.53
C PHE A 186 11.65 -3.55 5.85
N LYS A 187 12.45 -2.81 6.64
CA LYS A 187 13.40 -1.82 6.15
C LYS A 187 14.34 -2.41 5.10
N LYS A 188 14.95 -3.56 5.39
CA LYS A 188 15.84 -4.26 4.45
C LYS A 188 15.14 -4.61 3.12
N ALA A 189 13.83 -4.93 3.17
CA ALA A 189 13.06 -5.21 1.96
C ALA A 189 12.79 -3.94 1.14
N ILE A 190 12.51 -2.82 1.79
CA ILE A 190 12.36 -1.50 1.15
C ILE A 190 13.69 -1.05 0.53
N ASP A 191 14.79 -1.10 1.29
CA ASP A 191 16.12 -0.66 0.84
C ASP A 191 16.61 -1.42 -0.41
N LYS A 192 16.17 -2.66 -0.61
CA LYS A 192 16.47 -3.44 -1.83
C LYS A 192 15.70 -2.99 -3.06
N LEU A 193 14.64 -2.22 -2.89
CA LEU A 193 13.79 -1.73 -3.98
C LEU A 193 14.12 -0.29 -4.38
N LEU A 194 14.86 0.43 -3.51
CA LEU A 194 15.43 1.76 -3.77
C LEU A 194 16.74 1.65 -4.56
#